data_fa7cf37a41a281eee8e79e2064eb1f01
#
_entry.id   fa7cf37a41a281eee8e79e2064eb1f01
#
_cell.length_a   1.000
_cell.length_b   1.000
_cell.length_c   1.000
_cell.angle_alpha   90.00
_cell.angle_beta   90.00
_cell.angle_gamma   90.00
#
_symmetry.space_group_name_H-M   'P 1'
#
loop_
_entity.id
_entity.type
_entity.pdbx_description
1 polymer ?
#
loop_
_entity_poly.entity_id
_entity_poly.type
_entity_poly.pdbx_seq_one_letter_code
_entity_poly.pdbx_strand_id
1 'polypeptide(L)'
;MRFFAFWGFIKMNILIVGNGFDLSHYLPTKYDHFMVAMEAIENWDVLKGDMNFDDLFGALYEKESYFFDKTKVIYKTENINLAVEQVEELQKKLKENVWYHYFSDHVKEVKTWIDFEVKIENALNTVNKFLNQVESSFEEFGDCNFPIHLIQNGEQKKVAEQYYLSLLECNHLMNLRLLAKNSNYGQHVDFWTDEKFAEIGSLWFISQEKPEYGFSKDMYLNFLVNQLDDFIFIFNLYLELIVSKLIENCNLSINLEARLVPDKIYSFNYTNTYQRIHKEVIVEYLHGRANSNMRCDSFKSLMIINK
;
A
#
# COMPACT_ATOMS: atom_id res chain seq x y z
N MET A 1 -57.86 27.62 17.54
CA MET A 1 -57.31 27.06 16.32
C MET A 1 -55.92 26.54 16.67
N ARG A 2 -55.70 25.22 16.78
CA ARG A 2 -54.40 24.62 17.07
C ARG A 2 -53.81 24.18 15.73
N PHE A 3 -52.72 24.83 15.30
CA PHE A 3 -51.91 24.38 14.17
C PHE A 3 -51.08 23.17 14.60
N PHE A 4 -51.45 21.99 14.16
CA PHE A 4 -50.56 20.83 14.19
C PHE A 4 -49.59 20.97 13.00
N ALA A 5 -48.37 21.38 13.29
CA ALA A 5 -47.28 21.24 12.32
C ALA A 5 -46.95 19.74 12.17
N PHE A 6 -47.37 19.14 11.07
CA PHE A 6 -46.89 17.82 10.63
C PHE A 6 -45.45 17.98 10.24
N TRP A 7 -44.55 17.66 11.12
CA TRP A 7 -43.15 17.39 10.76
C TRP A 7 -43.16 16.04 10.06
N GLY A 8 -43.32 16.05 8.74
CA GLY A 8 -43.05 14.89 7.92
C GLY A 8 -41.56 14.57 8.04
N PHE A 9 -41.23 13.46 8.69
CA PHE A 9 -39.88 12.92 8.63
C PHE A 9 -39.57 12.62 7.17
N ILE A 10 -38.70 13.42 6.54
CA ILE A 10 -38.15 13.10 5.23
C ILE A 10 -37.30 11.85 5.46
N LYS A 11 -37.83 10.69 5.08
CA LYS A 11 -37.12 9.42 5.15
C LYS A 11 -36.14 9.40 3.98
N MET A 12 -34.87 9.71 4.26
CA MET A 12 -33.81 9.66 3.29
C MET A 12 -33.19 8.25 3.30
N ASN A 13 -33.14 7.61 2.16
CA ASN A 13 -32.48 6.32 1.97
C ASN A 13 -31.02 6.57 1.61
N ILE A 14 -30.11 6.19 2.50
CA ILE A 14 -28.65 6.31 2.29
C ILE A 14 -28.11 4.92 1.98
N LEU A 15 -27.29 4.81 0.94
CA LEU A 15 -26.54 3.62 0.61
C LEU A 15 -25.05 3.89 0.87
N ILE A 16 -24.40 2.95 1.54
CA ILE A 16 -22.97 2.94 1.73
C ILE A 16 -22.41 1.77 0.93
N VAL A 17 -21.44 2.04 0.04
CA VAL A 17 -20.77 1.03 -0.78
C VAL A 17 -19.28 0.99 -0.46
N GLY A 18 -18.72 -0.19 -0.41
CA GLY A 18 -17.31 -0.47 -0.21
C GLY A 18 -16.80 -1.50 -1.22
N ASN A 19 -15.57 -1.94 -1.06
CA ASN A 19 -14.91 -2.85 -2.01
C ASN A 19 -15.69 -4.15 -2.30
N GLY A 20 -16.51 -4.61 -1.35
CA GLY A 20 -17.43 -5.73 -1.57
C GLY A 20 -18.41 -5.51 -2.73
N PHE A 21 -18.77 -4.27 -3.03
CA PHE A 21 -19.60 -3.94 -4.20
C PHE A 21 -18.86 -4.26 -5.50
N ASP A 22 -17.61 -3.82 -5.66
CA ASP A 22 -16.79 -4.11 -6.83
C ASP A 22 -16.56 -5.61 -6.98
N LEU A 23 -16.24 -6.30 -5.88
CA LEU A 23 -16.02 -7.74 -5.86
C LEU A 23 -17.28 -8.55 -6.22
N SER A 24 -18.47 -8.08 -5.81
CA SER A 24 -19.75 -8.71 -6.19
C SER A 24 -20.04 -8.59 -7.70
N HIS A 25 -19.38 -7.65 -8.36
CA HIS A 25 -19.40 -7.45 -9.81
C HIS A 25 -18.18 -8.08 -10.50
N TYR A 26 -17.43 -8.92 -9.79
CA TYR A 26 -16.23 -9.61 -10.33
C TYR A 26 -15.16 -8.67 -10.88
N LEU A 27 -15.00 -7.49 -10.28
CA LEU A 27 -13.88 -6.60 -10.56
C LEU A 27 -12.68 -6.96 -9.68
N PRO A 28 -11.48 -7.05 -10.24
CA PRO A 28 -10.30 -7.47 -9.48
C PRO A 28 -9.76 -6.35 -8.59
N THR A 29 -10.51 -5.99 -7.54
CA THR A 29 -10.21 -4.90 -6.62
C THR A 29 -9.78 -5.34 -5.23
N LYS A 30 -9.51 -6.65 -5.01
CA LYS A 30 -8.86 -7.11 -3.79
C LYS A 30 -7.42 -6.63 -3.73
N TYR A 31 -6.90 -6.53 -2.50
CA TYR A 31 -5.50 -6.23 -2.29
C TYR A 31 -4.58 -7.25 -2.97
N ASP A 32 -4.85 -8.55 -2.81
CA ASP A 32 -4.06 -9.60 -3.44
C ASP A 32 -4.15 -9.59 -4.97
N HIS A 33 -5.29 -9.19 -5.56
CA HIS A 33 -5.39 -9.00 -7.01
C HIS A 33 -4.44 -7.91 -7.50
N PHE A 34 -4.39 -6.78 -6.78
CA PHE A 34 -3.46 -5.70 -7.09
C PHE A 34 -2.01 -6.16 -6.97
N MET A 35 -1.63 -6.79 -5.85
CA MET A 35 -0.25 -7.21 -5.61
C MET A 35 0.22 -8.26 -6.62
N VAL A 36 -0.64 -9.24 -6.98
CA VAL A 36 -0.30 -10.24 -8.00
C VAL A 36 -0.12 -9.62 -9.38
N ALA A 37 -0.98 -8.65 -9.75
CA ALA A 37 -0.81 -7.93 -11.00
C ALA A 37 0.49 -7.11 -11.02
N MET A 38 0.87 -6.48 -9.90
CA MET A 38 2.13 -5.74 -9.79
C MET A 38 3.34 -6.67 -9.83
N GLU A 39 3.27 -7.83 -9.19
CA GLU A 39 4.32 -8.86 -9.26
C GLU A 39 4.48 -9.39 -10.70
N ALA A 40 3.37 -9.62 -11.41
CA ALA A 40 3.42 -10.02 -12.81
C ALA A 40 4.09 -8.94 -13.69
N ILE A 41 3.77 -7.66 -13.47
CA ILE A 41 4.39 -6.54 -14.18
C ILE A 41 5.88 -6.45 -13.84
N GLU A 42 6.26 -6.51 -12.56
CA GLU A 42 7.65 -6.42 -12.11
C GLU A 42 8.55 -7.48 -12.78
N ASN A 43 8.01 -8.71 -12.92
CA ASN A 43 8.74 -9.84 -13.48
C ASN A 43 8.54 -10.02 -14.99
N TRP A 44 7.82 -9.12 -15.66
CA TRP A 44 7.56 -9.25 -17.09
C TRP A 44 8.80 -9.03 -17.93
N ASP A 45 9.03 -9.94 -18.86
CA ASP A 45 10.06 -9.77 -19.90
C ASP A 45 9.47 -8.90 -21.03
N VAL A 46 9.90 -7.65 -21.10
CA VAL A 46 9.43 -6.67 -22.11
C VAL A 46 9.70 -7.09 -23.53
N LEU A 47 10.63 -8.05 -23.77
CA LEU A 47 10.85 -8.61 -25.09
C LEU A 47 9.69 -9.46 -25.59
N LYS A 48 8.77 -9.87 -24.73
CA LYS A 48 7.53 -10.56 -25.10
C LYS A 48 6.46 -9.62 -25.68
N GLY A 49 6.68 -8.30 -25.61
CA GLY A 49 5.72 -7.29 -26.04
C GLY A 49 4.74 -6.88 -24.94
N ASP A 50 3.58 -6.41 -25.34
CA ASP A 50 2.52 -5.92 -24.44
C ASP A 50 2.00 -7.01 -23.51
N MET A 51 1.52 -6.61 -22.33
CA MET A 51 0.88 -7.53 -21.36
C MET A 51 -0.64 -7.48 -21.52
N ASN A 52 -1.25 -8.65 -21.55
CA ASN A 52 -2.70 -8.79 -21.56
C ASN A 52 -3.27 -9.17 -20.19
N PHE A 53 -4.60 -9.33 -20.10
CA PHE A 53 -5.29 -9.67 -18.87
C PHE A 53 -4.85 -11.01 -18.26
N ASP A 54 -4.58 -12.01 -19.09
CA ASP A 54 -4.16 -13.33 -18.62
C ASP A 54 -2.72 -13.32 -18.10
N ASP A 55 -1.86 -12.48 -18.65
CA ASP A 55 -0.49 -12.27 -18.16
C ASP A 55 -0.50 -11.64 -16.76
N LEU A 56 -1.46 -10.75 -16.49
CA LEU A 56 -1.60 -10.06 -15.20
C LEU A 56 -2.16 -10.95 -14.09
N PHE A 57 -3.15 -11.80 -14.41
CA PHE A 57 -3.94 -12.48 -13.39
C PHE A 57 -3.85 -14.01 -13.46
N GLY A 58 -3.11 -14.57 -14.41
CA GLY A 58 -3.02 -16.02 -14.61
C GLY A 58 -2.61 -16.80 -13.36
N ALA A 59 -1.76 -16.23 -12.51
CA ALA A 59 -1.36 -16.85 -11.24
C ALA A 59 -2.51 -17.03 -10.23
N LEU A 60 -3.63 -16.32 -10.40
CA LEU A 60 -4.81 -16.41 -9.53
C LEU A 60 -5.86 -17.40 -10.06
N TYR A 61 -5.77 -17.86 -11.32
CA TYR A 61 -6.83 -18.66 -11.94
C TYR A 61 -7.07 -20.00 -11.24
N GLU A 62 -6.02 -20.64 -10.75
CA GLU A 62 -6.16 -21.89 -9.99
C GLU A 62 -6.88 -21.66 -8.65
N LYS A 63 -6.54 -20.58 -7.95
CA LYS A 63 -7.09 -20.25 -6.63
C LYS A 63 -8.49 -19.66 -6.69
N GLU A 64 -8.78 -18.82 -7.71
CA GLU A 64 -10.01 -18.05 -7.85
C GLU A 64 -10.66 -18.23 -9.24
N SER A 65 -10.67 -19.47 -9.76
CA SER A 65 -11.16 -19.79 -11.11
C SER A 65 -12.56 -19.21 -11.37
N TYR A 66 -13.50 -19.46 -10.46
CA TYR A 66 -14.88 -18.99 -10.60
C TYR A 66 -14.96 -17.46 -10.71
N PHE A 67 -14.17 -16.72 -9.93
CA PHE A 67 -14.16 -15.26 -9.97
C PHE A 67 -13.68 -14.76 -11.34
N PHE A 68 -12.54 -15.23 -11.81
CA PHE A 68 -11.95 -14.79 -13.08
C PHE A 68 -12.71 -15.30 -14.31
N ASP A 69 -13.34 -16.49 -14.24
CA ASP A 69 -14.26 -16.94 -15.29
C ASP A 69 -15.45 -15.99 -15.44
N LYS A 70 -16.03 -15.54 -14.31
CA LYS A 70 -17.09 -14.53 -14.33
C LYS A 70 -16.60 -13.18 -14.83
N THR A 71 -15.41 -12.75 -14.44
CA THR A 71 -14.78 -11.53 -14.96
C THR A 71 -14.70 -11.57 -16.48
N LYS A 72 -14.19 -12.68 -17.05
CA LYS A 72 -14.07 -12.86 -18.52
C LYS A 72 -15.40 -12.91 -19.25
N VAL A 73 -16.43 -13.45 -18.60
CA VAL A 73 -17.78 -13.51 -19.19
C VAL A 73 -18.46 -12.13 -19.21
N ILE A 74 -18.26 -11.35 -18.14
CA ILE A 74 -18.94 -10.06 -17.93
C ILE A 74 -18.21 -8.94 -18.68
N TYR A 75 -16.88 -8.96 -18.66
CA TYR A 75 -16.05 -7.88 -19.18
C TYR A 75 -15.26 -8.33 -20.41
N LYS A 76 -15.00 -7.39 -21.30
CA LYS A 76 -14.16 -7.60 -22.49
C LYS A 76 -12.68 -7.55 -22.08
N THR A 77 -12.19 -8.63 -21.45
CA THR A 77 -10.82 -8.72 -20.95
C THR A 77 -9.77 -8.67 -22.04
N GLU A 78 -10.14 -8.97 -23.30
CA GLU A 78 -9.32 -8.82 -24.48
C GLU A 78 -8.92 -7.37 -24.80
N ASN A 79 -9.64 -6.39 -24.21
CA ASN A 79 -9.31 -4.97 -24.36
C ASN A 79 -8.28 -4.49 -23.31
N ILE A 80 -7.92 -5.33 -22.35
CA ILE A 80 -6.86 -5.02 -21.40
C ILE A 80 -5.53 -5.36 -22.07
N ASN A 81 -4.81 -4.30 -22.39
CA ASN A 81 -3.49 -4.37 -22.98
C ASN A 81 -2.64 -3.25 -22.40
N LEU A 82 -1.57 -3.60 -21.71
CA LEU A 82 -0.56 -2.67 -21.22
C LEU A 82 0.58 -2.63 -22.23
N ALA A 83 0.79 -1.49 -22.85
CA ALA A 83 1.90 -1.30 -23.78
C ALA A 83 3.26 -1.47 -23.05
N VAL A 84 4.27 -1.89 -23.79
CA VAL A 84 5.63 -2.10 -23.24
C VAL A 84 6.11 -0.89 -22.45
N GLU A 85 5.88 0.33 -22.95
CA GLU A 85 6.31 1.56 -22.28
C GLU A 85 5.62 1.77 -20.93
N GLN A 86 4.35 1.35 -20.80
CA GLN A 86 3.60 1.41 -19.53
C GLN A 86 4.13 0.38 -18.53
N VAL A 87 4.47 -0.80 -19.04
CA VAL A 87 5.09 -1.88 -18.23
C VAL A 87 6.45 -1.42 -17.70
N GLU A 88 7.33 -0.89 -18.55
CA GLU A 88 8.65 -0.38 -18.16
C GLU A 88 8.56 0.74 -17.12
N GLU A 89 7.61 1.67 -17.30
CA GLU A 89 7.39 2.75 -16.33
C GLU A 89 6.96 2.19 -14.97
N LEU A 90 6.02 1.23 -14.96
CA LEU A 90 5.56 0.59 -13.73
C LEU A 90 6.68 -0.24 -13.08
N GLN A 91 7.45 -1.01 -13.85
CA GLN A 91 8.60 -1.77 -13.35
C GLN A 91 9.60 -0.87 -12.64
N LYS A 92 9.94 0.26 -13.23
CA LYS A 92 10.85 1.23 -12.61
C LYS A 92 10.30 1.74 -11.28
N LYS A 93 9.01 2.13 -11.23
CA LYS A 93 8.38 2.63 -10.00
C LYS A 93 8.30 1.55 -8.91
N LEU A 94 7.93 0.33 -9.26
CA LEU A 94 7.84 -0.81 -8.33
C LEU A 94 9.22 -1.11 -7.71
N LYS A 95 10.26 -1.18 -8.53
CA LYS A 95 11.64 -1.46 -8.09
C LYS A 95 12.17 -0.45 -7.07
N GLU A 96 11.78 0.80 -7.20
CA GLU A 96 12.25 1.89 -6.34
C GLU A 96 11.40 2.05 -5.07
N ASN A 97 10.17 1.52 -5.05
CA ASN A 97 9.20 1.79 -3.99
C ASN A 97 9.36 0.87 -2.77
N VAL A 98 9.72 1.46 -1.62
CA VAL A 98 9.96 0.70 -0.39
C VAL A 98 8.70 0.12 0.22
N TRP A 99 7.54 0.76 0.05
CA TRP A 99 6.27 0.24 0.55
C TRP A 99 5.79 -0.95 -0.27
N TYR A 100 5.99 -0.92 -1.61
CA TYR A 100 5.70 -2.08 -2.43
C TYR A 100 6.49 -3.31 -1.98
N HIS A 101 7.81 -3.18 -1.76
CA HIS A 101 8.63 -4.29 -1.28
C HIS A 101 8.22 -4.75 0.12
N TYR A 102 7.97 -3.80 1.04
CA TYR A 102 7.46 -4.12 2.37
C TYR A 102 6.15 -4.93 2.31
N PHE A 103 5.21 -4.54 1.46
CA PHE A 103 3.94 -5.24 1.31
C PHE A 103 4.04 -6.55 0.56
N SER A 104 4.96 -6.68 -0.39
CA SER A 104 5.22 -7.95 -1.11
C SER A 104 5.66 -9.04 -0.15
N ASP A 105 6.49 -8.73 0.84
CA ASP A 105 6.90 -9.65 1.88
C ASP A 105 5.74 -10.10 2.79
N HIS A 106 4.66 -9.32 2.85
CA HIS A 106 3.51 -9.55 3.74
C HIS A 106 2.21 -9.95 3.01
N VAL A 107 2.24 -10.18 1.69
CA VAL A 107 1.03 -10.50 0.89
C VAL A 107 0.21 -11.65 1.48
N LYS A 108 0.85 -12.67 2.05
CA LYS A 108 0.14 -13.81 2.65
C LYS A 108 -0.63 -13.47 3.92
N GLU A 109 -0.26 -12.38 4.60
CA GLU A 109 -0.84 -11.94 5.87
C GLU A 109 -1.93 -10.88 5.67
N VAL A 110 -1.84 -10.12 4.56
CA VAL A 110 -2.77 -9.03 4.22
C VAL A 110 -3.86 -9.60 3.33
N LYS A 111 -5.08 -9.68 3.84
CA LYS A 111 -6.25 -10.19 3.09
C LYS A 111 -7.21 -9.09 2.66
N THR A 112 -7.20 -7.98 3.38
CA THR A 112 -8.11 -6.86 3.18
C THR A 112 -7.35 -5.53 3.18
N TRP A 113 -7.99 -4.46 2.70
CA TRP A 113 -7.44 -3.11 2.79
C TRP A 113 -7.29 -2.61 4.23
N ILE A 114 -8.08 -3.15 5.18
CA ILE A 114 -7.94 -2.85 6.62
C ILE A 114 -6.64 -3.46 7.15
N ASP A 115 -6.33 -4.70 6.77
CA ASP A 115 -5.08 -5.34 7.15
C ASP A 115 -3.87 -4.55 6.62
N PHE A 116 -3.99 -3.97 5.43
CA PHE A 116 -2.99 -3.08 4.84
C PHE A 116 -2.74 -1.84 5.71
N GLU A 117 -3.79 -1.16 6.17
CA GLU A 117 -3.66 0.00 7.07
C GLU A 117 -2.99 -0.38 8.39
N VAL A 118 -3.36 -1.52 8.97
CA VAL A 118 -2.73 -2.06 10.19
C VAL A 118 -1.24 -2.37 9.97
N LYS A 119 -0.86 -2.86 8.77
CA LYS A 119 0.55 -3.12 8.46
C LYS A 119 1.36 -1.82 8.35
N ILE A 120 0.79 -0.76 7.75
CA ILE A 120 1.43 0.56 7.76
C ILE A 120 1.65 1.05 9.19
N GLU A 121 0.61 0.98 10.04
CA GLU A 121 0.70 1.40 11.44
C GLU A 121 1.82 0.64 12.18
N ASN A 122 1.88 -0.68 12.02
CA ASN A 122 2.92 -1.51 12.65
C ASN A 122 4.33 -1.14 12.16
N ALA A 123 4.49 -0.89 10.86
CA ALA A 123 5.75 -0.45 10.29
C ALA A 123 6.18 0.90 10.86
N LEU A 124 5.27 1.87 10.92
CA LEU A 124 5.53 3.20 11.46
C LEU A 124 5.83 3.18 12.96
N ASN A 125 5.16 2.31 13.72
CA ASN A 125 5.46 2.12 15.15
C ASN A 125 6.88 1.57 15.34
N THR A 126 7.31 0.64 14.51
CA THR A 126 8.69 0.11 14.54
C THR A 126 9.71 1.20 14.19
N VAL A 127 9.43 1.98 13.15
CA VAL A 127 10.26 3.13 12.75
C VAL A 127 10.37 4.13 13.89
N ASN A 128 9.24 4.57 14.45
CA ASN A 128 9.22 5.57 15.52
C ASN A 128 9.96 5.11 16.77
N LYS A 129 9.78 3.85 17.15
CA LYS A 129 10.51 3.24 18.28
C LYS A 129 12.02 3.32 18.08
N PHE A 130 12.49 2.98 16.87
CA PHE A 130 13.91 3.00 16.56
C PHE A 130 14.46 4.43 16.47
N LEU A 131 13.73 5.36 15.82
CA LEU A 131 14.13 6.76 15.74
C LEU A 131 14.27 7.40 17.13
N ASN A 132 13.37 7.09 18.06
CA ASN A 132 13.49 7.58 19.43
C ASN A 132 14.75 7.02 20.14
N GLN A 133 15.17 5.79 19.84
CA GLN A 133 16.44 5.26 20.36
C GLN A 133 17.64 6.01 19.77
N VAL A 134 17.60 6.30 18.47
CA VAL A 134 18.66 7.06 17.78
C VAL A 134 18.79 8.48 18.34
N GLU A 135 17.66 9.18 18.54
CA GLU A 135 17.64 10.52 19.13
C GLU A 135 18.19 10.51 20.58
N SER A 136 17.73 9.57 21.41
CA SER A 136 18.22 9.44 22.80
C SER A 136 19.71 9.12 22.85
N SER A 137 20.20 8.28 21.94
CA SER A 137 21.65 7.98 21.88
C SER A 137 22.46 9.23 21.47
N PHE A 138 21.95 10.00 20.55
CA PHE A 138 22.62 11.26 20.15
C PHE A 138 22.65 12.28 21.28
N GLU A 139 21.56 12.42 22.03
CA GLU A 139 21.49 13.31 23.21
C GLU A 139 22.44 12.87 24.32
N GLU A 140 22.61 11.57 24.55
CA GLU A 140 23.42 11.04 25.64
C GLU A 140 24.92 11.00 25.31
N PHE A 141 25.28 10.60 24.06
CA PHE A 141 26.66 10.31 23.67
C PHE A 141 27.24 11.31 22.67
N GLY A 142 26.42 12.18 22.06
CA GLY A 142 26.84 13.03 20.95
C GLY A 142 27.09 12.28 19.65
N ASP A 143 26.69 11.00 19.59
CA ASP A 143 26.77 10.12 18.43
C ASP A 143 25.54 9.18 18.37
N CYS A 144 25.19 8.74 17.20
CA CYS A 144 24.10 7.80 17.00
C CYS A 144 24.44 6.69 15.99
N ASN A 145 25.66 6.63 15.51
CA ASN A 145 26.11 5.62 14.56
C ASN A 145 26.63 4.36 15.29
N PHE A 146 25.76 3.74 16.07
CA PHE A 146 26.10 2.57 16.85
C PHE A 146 25.76 1.26 16.14
N PRO A 147 26.49 0.17 16.46
CA PRO A 147 26.20 -1.16 15.92
C PRO A 147 24.81 -1.65 16.30
N ILE A 148 24.19 -2.37 15.39
CA ILE A 148 22.88 -3.00 15.59
C ILE A 148 23.06 -4.49 15.80
N HIS A 149 22.59 -4.98 16.93
CA HIS A 149 22.66 -6.38 17.35
C HIS A 149 21.28 -7.02 17.33
N LEU A 150 21.19 -8.27 16.90
CA LEU A 150 19.97 -9.05 17.00
C LEU A 150 19.76 -9.55 18.43
N ILE A 151 18.52 -9.37 18.95
CA ILE A 151 18.11 -9.96 20.19
C ILE A 151 18.00 -11.48 20.01
N GLN A 152 18.82 -12.24 20.76
CA GLN A 152 18.75 -13.68 20.82
C GLN A 152 18.10 -14.11 22.14
N ASN A 153 17.13 -15.03 22.09
CA ASN A 153 16.52 -15.71 23.25
C ASN A 153 15.97 -14.81 24.37
N GLY A 154 15.60 -13.56 24.08
CA GLY A 154 14.98 -12.66 25.06
C GLY A 154 15.93 -12.05 26.10
N GLU A 155 17.21 -12.33 26.06
CA GLU A 155 18.20 -11.70 26.92
C GLU A 155 18.71 -10.40 26.29
N GLN A 156 18.28 -9.27 26.87
CA GLN A 156 18.83 -7.95 26.54
C GLN A 156 19.93 -7.62 27.56
N LYS A 157 21.19 -7.84 27.22
CA LYS A 157 22.27 -7.10 27.85
C LYS A 157 22.31 -5.72 27.23
N LYS A 158 21.69 -4.72 27.85
CA LYS A 158 21.84 -3.33 27.40
C LYS A 158 23.29 -2.92 27.65
N VAL A 159 24.07 -2.88 26.58
CA VAL A 159 25.39 -2.26 26.57
C VAL A 159 25.19 -0.85 26.00
N ALA A 160 25.83 0.14 26.58
CA ALA A 160 25.84 1.50 26.04
C ALA A 160 26.42 1.50 24.61
N GLU A 161 26.00 2.46 23.82
CA GLU A 161 26.50 2.64 22.45
C GLU A 161 26.18 1.45 21.51
N GLN A 162 25.01 0.82 21.69
CA GLN A 162 24.53 -0.29 20.85
C GLN A 162 23.01 -0.25 20.74
N TYR A 163 22.49 -0.69 19.57
CA TYR A 163 21.06 -0.91 19.35
C TYR A 163 20.74 -2.40 19.36
N TYR A 164 19.60 -2.75 19.95
CA TYR A 164 19.14 -4.13 20.02
C TYR A 164 17.76 -4.26 19.39
N LEU A 165 17.66 -5.04 18.33
CA LEU A 165 16.43 -5.25 17.55
C LEU A 165 16.15 -6.74 17.38
N SER A 166 14.89 -7.12 17.36
CA SER A 166 14.48 -8.44 16.90
C SER A 166 14.74 -8.58 15.40
N LEU A 167 14.82 -9.81 14.89
CA LEU A 167 14.97 -10.08 13.47
C LEU A 167 13.82 -9.45 12.65
N LEU A 168 12.59 -9.48 13.18
CA LEU A 168 11.43 -8.88 12.53
C LEU A 168 11.56 -7.36 12.43
N GLU A 169 11.95 -6.67 13.50
CA GLU A 169 12.19 -5.22 13.48
C GLU A 169 13.31 -4.86 12.51
N CYS A 170 14.42 -5.60 12.51
CA CYS A 170 15.50 -5.39 11.53
C CYS A 170 15.02 -5.51 10.09
N ASN A 171 14.25 -6.56 9.76
CA ASN A 171 13.73 -6.76 8.42
C ASN A 171 12.79 -5.62 8.01
N HIS A 172 11.88 -5.18 8.90
CA HIS A 172 11.01 -4.04 8.62
C HIS A 172 11.81 -2.77 8.32
N LEU A 173 12.80 -2.46 9.16
CA LEU A 173 13.62 -1.26 9.00
C LEU A 173 14.53 -1.32 7.77
N MET A 174 15.00 -2.52 7.38
CA MET A 174 15.75 -2.72 6.13
C MET A 174 14.87 -2.57 4.90
N ASN A 175 13.66 -3.14 4.89
CA ASN A 175 12.71 -2.99 3.80
C ASN A 175 12.34 -1.52 3.58
N LEU A 176 12.23 -0.76 4.66
CA LEU A 176 11.97 0.69 4.62
C LEU A 176 13.26 1.52 4.42
N ARG A 177 14.40 0.88 4.15
CA ARG A 177 15.71 1.51 3.92
C ARG A 177 16.22 2.41 5.05
N LEU A 178 15.71 2.25 6.28
CA LEU A 178 16.28 2.92 7.45
C LEU A 178 17.60 2.26 7.84
N LEU A 179 17.66 0.94 7.73
CA LEU A 179 18.87 0.15 7.94
C LEU A 179 19.41 -0.38 6.61
N ALA A 180 20.73 -0.55 6.58
CA ALA A 180 21.46 -1.24 5.52
C ALA A 180 22.18 -2.47 6.09
N LYS A 181 22.33 -3.52 5.27
CA LYS A 181 23.24 -4.63 5.62
C LYS A 181 24.67 -4.10 5.67
N ASN A 182 25.39 -4.47 6.69
CA ASN A 182 26.80 -4.10 6.78
C ASN A 182 27.58 -4.82 5.66
N SER A 183 28.12 -4.05 4.70
CA SER A 183 28.82 -4.56 3.51
C SER A 183 30.13 -5.26 3.80
N ASN A 184 30.69 -5.11 5.00
CA ASN A 184 31.96 -5.72 5.41
C ASN A 184 31.83 -7.20 5.79
N TYR A 185 30.60 -7.74 5.80
CA TYR A 185 30.35 -9.16 6.09
C TYR A 185 30.22 -9.94 4.79
N GLY A 186 31.19 -10.82 4.55
CA GLY A 186 31.25 -11.69 3.37
C GLY A 186 30.04 -12.63 3.26
N GLN A 187 29.86 -13.20 2.06
CA GLN A 187 28.71 -14.05 1.67
C GLN A 187 28.52 -15.37 2.48
N HIS A 188 29.34 -15.63 3.51
CA HIS A 188 29.37 -16.87 4.30
C HIS A 188 29.20 -16.62 5.81
N VAL A 189 28.28 -15.74 6.17
CA VAL A 189 28.02 -15.48 7.58
C VAL A 189 26.86 -16.35 8.05
N ASP A 190 27.13 -17.25 8.98
CA ASP A 190 26.09 -17.90 9.78
C ASP A 190 25.30 -16.81 10.51
N PHE A 191 24.04 -16.62 10.14
CA PHE A 191 23.12 -15.61 10.66
C PHE A 191 23.04 -15.50 12.20
N TRP A 192 23.70 -16.41 12.89
CA TRP A 192 23.54 -16.63 14.34
C TRP A 192 24.73 -16.21 15.20
N THR A 193 25.85 -15.79 14.57
CA THR A 193 27.10 -15.57 15.34
C THR A 193 27.68 -14.17 15.24
N ASP A 194 27.14 -13.25 14.39
CA ASP A 194 27.81 -11.98 14.15
C ASP A 194 27.22 -10.79 14.93
N GLU A 195 28.12 -10.08 15.55
CA GLU A 195 27.86 -8.98 16.46
C GLU A 195 27.33 -7.71 15.76
N LYS A 196 27.44 -7.58 14.42
CA LYS A 196 27.01 -6.40 13.66
C LYS A 196 26.19 -6.78 12.44
N PHE A 197 24.91 -6.99 12.63
CA PHE A 197 24.02 -7.42 11.55
C PHE A 197 23.70 -6.32 10.53
N ALA A 198 23.50 -5.10 10.99
CA ALA A 198 23.07 -3.97 10.18
C ALA A 198 23.65 -2.67 10.74
N GLU A 199 23.53 -1.62 9.95
CA GLU A 199 23.88 -0.26 10.32
C GLU A 199 22.80 0.72 9.85
N ILE A 200 22.74 1.92 10.42
CA ILE A 200 21.86 2.98 9.95
C ILE A 200 22.31 3.37 8.54
N GLY A 201 21.36 3.49 7.60
CA GLY A 201 21.66 3.89 6.23
C GLY A 201 22.38 5.24 6.18
N SER A 202 23.53 5.29 5.53
CA SER A 202 24.38 6.51 5.47
C SER A 202 23.66 7.72 4.89
N LEU A 203 22.63 7.52 4.08
CA LEU A 203 21.81 8.58 3.48
C LEU A 203 21.05 9.43 4.51
N TRP A 204 20.85 8.91 5.72
CA TRP A 204 20.02 9.55 6.73
C TRP A 204 20.79 10.41 7.71
N PHE A 205 22.13 10.42 7.63
CA PHE A 205 22.95 11.33 8.42
C PHE A 205 22.98 12.74 7.78
N ILE A 206 23.04 13.75 8.62
CA ILE A 206 23.14 15.15 8.18
C ILE A 206 24.37 15.35 7.28
N SER A 207 25.46 14.66 7.60
CA SER A 207 26.62 14.54 6.74
C SER A 207 26.99 13.05 6.60
N GLN A 208 27.04 12.56 5.38
CA GLN A 208 27.43 11.15 5.12
C GLN A 208 28.90 10.87 5.48
N GLU A 209 29.75 11.89 5.40
CA GLU A 209 31.18 11.78 5.76
C GLU A 209 31.41 11.93 7.27
N LYS A 210 30.46 12.53 7.98
CA LYS A 210 30.54 12.87 9.40
C LYS A 210 29.24 12.50 10.12
N PRO A 211 29.01 11.21 10.41
CA PRO A 211 27.82 10.75 11.13
C PRO A 211 27.63 11.39 12.51
N GLU A 212 28.74 11.87 13.11
CA GLU A 212 28.73 12.62 14.38
C GLU A 212 27.95 13.95 14.30
N TYR A 213 27.59 14.45 13.13
CA TYR A 213 26.69 15.61 13.00
C TYR A 213 25.21 15.27 13.21
N GLY A 214 24.91 13.99 13.38
CA GLY A 214 23.60 13.49 13.76
C GLY A 214 22.77 12.96 12.61
N PHE A 215 21.66 12.37 12.99
CA PHE A 215 20.68 11.75 12.10
C PHE A 215 19.60 12.77 11.72
N SER A 216 19.17 12.78 10.45
CA SER A 216 18.08 13.63 9.97
C SER A 216 16.75 12.88 9.92
N LYS A 217 16.01 12.90 11.03
CA LYS A 217 14.67 12.30 11.15
C LYS A 217 13.71 12.85 10.10
N ASP A 218 13.70 14.16 9.90
CA ASP A 218 12.78 14.80 8.94
C ASP A 218 13.06 14.36 7.50
N MET A 219 14.33 14.21 7.13
CA MET A 219 14.70 13.73 5.79
C MET A 219 14.19 12.30 5.56
N TYR A 220 14.37 11.41 6.56
CA TYR A 220 13.89 10.05 6.46
C TYR A 220 12.35 9.97 6.45
N LEU A 221 11.66 10.71 7.32
CA LEU A 221 10.20 10.71 7.33
C LEU A 221 9.61 11.28 6.04
N ASN A 222 10.20 12.33 5.48
CA ASN A 222 9.79 12.86 4.18
C ASN A 222 10.03 11.85 3.05
N PHE A 223 11.12 11.09 3.09
CA PHE A 223 11.33 9.99 2.16
C PHE A 223 10.21 8.95 2.25
N LEU A 224 9.84 8.48 3.45
CA LEU A 224 8.75 7.51 3.62
C LEU A 224 7.41 8.04 3.11
N VAL A 225 7.11 9.32 3.35
CA VAL A 225 5.88 9.96 2.84
C VAL A 225 5.87 9.97 1.31
N ASN A 226 6.96 10.39 0.68
CA ASN A 226 7.08 10.43 -0.78
C ASN A 226 6.95 9.02 -1.38
N GLN A 227 7.57 8.01 -0.76
CA GLN A 227 7.45 6.62 -1.19
C GLN A 227 6.03 6.08 -1.06
N LEU A 228 5.27 6.54 -0.05
CA LEU A 228 3.86 6.18 0.10
C LEU A 228 2.99 6.86 -0.97
N ASP A 229 3.24 8.13 -1.27
CA ASP A 229 2.56 8.85 -2.36
C ASP A 229 2.82 8.14 -3.71
N ASP A 230 4.05 7.68 -3.96
CA ASP A 230 4.40 6.89 -5.15
C ASP A 230 3.67 5.54 -5.19
N PHE A 231 3.56 4.84 -4.05
CA PHE A 231 2.80 3.58 -3.98
C PHE A 231 1.32 3.78 -4.32
N ILE A 232 0.73 4.86 -3.80
CA ILE A 232 -0.66 5.22 -4.10
C ILE A 232 -0.82 5.60 -5.58
N PHE A 233 0.17 6.26 -6.16
CA PHE A 233 0.17 6.54 -7.59
C PHE A 233 0.19 5.25 -8.42
N ILE A 234 1.01 4.25 -8.05
CA ILE A 234 1.03 2.93 -8.68
C ILE A 234 -0.35 2.25 -8.57
N PHE A 235 -0.96 2.30 -7.38
CA PHE A 235 -2.31 1.76 -7.18
C PHE A 235 -3.35 2.47 -8.05
N ASN A 236 -3.26 3.80 -8.17
CA ASN A 236 -4.13 4.56 -9.05
C ASN A 236 -3.97 4.17 -10.53
N LEU A 237 -2.74 3.98 -11.00
CA LEU A 237 -2.48 3.47 -12.35
C LEU A 237 -3.12 2.09 -12.57
N TYR A 238 -3.04 1.19 -11.59
CA TYR A 238 -3.74 -0.10 -11.65
C TYR A 238 -5.25 0.06 -11.84
N LEU A 239 -5.87 0.94 -11.05
CA LEU A 239 -7.30 1.20 -11.17
C LEU A 239 -7.66 1.84 -12.53
N GLU A 240 -6.82 2.69 -13.07
CA GLU A 240 -7.05 3.36 -14.35
C GLU A 240 -6.83 2.44 -15.55
N LEU A 241 -5.68 1.78 -15.58
CA LEU A 241 -5.24 1.01 -16.74
C LEU A 241 -5.94 -0.36 -16.85
N ILE A 242 -6.43 -0.90 -15.74
CA ILE A 242 -7.01 -2.24 -15.68
C ILE A 242 -8.48 -2.18 -15.27
N VAL A 243 -8.76 -1.78 -14.03
CA VAL A 243 -10.12 -1.89 -13.48
C VAL A 243 -11.10 -0.98 -14.20
N SER A 244 -10.74 0.29 -14.44
CA SER A 244 -11.60 1.24 -15.15
C SER A 244 -11.84 0.83 -16.59
N LYS A 245 -10.83 0.28 -17.28
CA LYS A 245 -11.01 -0.22 -18.66
C LYS A 245 -11.96 -1.43 -18.73
N LEU A 246 -11.95 -2.32 -17.76
CA LEU A 246 -12.95 -3.40 -17.65
C LEU A 246 -14.37 -2.82 -17.59
N ILE A 247 -14.58 -1.83 -16.73
CA ILE A 247 -15.89 -1.21 -16.52
C ILE A 247 -16.35 -0.44 -17.77
N GLU A 248 -15.45 0.23 -18.50
CA GLU A 248 -15.79 1.02 -19.69
C GLU A 248 -16.46 0.21 -20.80
N ASN A 249 -16.09 -1.04 -20.93
CA ASN A 249 -16.53 -1.93 -21.97
C ASN A 249 -17.67 -2.85 -21.52
N CYS A 250 -18.32 -2.56 -20.40
CA CYS A 250 -19.32 -3.42 -19.80
C CYS A 250 -20.75 -2.94 -20.11
N ASN A 251 -21.61 -3.86 -20.52
CA ASN A 251 -23.06 -3.66 -20.70
C ASN A 251 -23.84 -4.07 -19.44
N LEU A 252 -23.29 -3.87 -18.25
CA LEU A 252 -24.02 -4.17 -17.01
C LEU A 252 -25.15 -3.17 -16.85
N SER A 253 -26.38 -3.66 -17.02
CA SER A 253 -27.59 -2.99 -16.58
C SER A 253 -28.12 -3.74 -15.36
N ILE A 254 -27.99 -3.17 -14.17
CA ILE A 254 -28.69 -3.69 -13.00
C ILE A 254 -30.04 -3.00 -12.94
N ASN A 255 -31.10 -3.76 -13.18
CA ASN A 255 -32.46 -3.29 -12.92
C ASN A 255 -32.68 -3.30 -11.40
N LEU A 256 -32.32 -2.20 -10.73
CA LEU A 256 -32.84 -1.96 -9.38
C LEU A 256 -34.33 -1.67 -9.50
N GLU A 257 -35.16 -2.42 -8.75
CA GLU A 257 -36.54 -2.04 -8.59
C GLU A 257 -36.60 -0.56 -8.14
N ALA A 258 -37.45 0.26 -8.73
CA ALA A 258 -37.54 1.70 -8.49
C ALA A 258 -37.71 2.08 -7.00
N ARG A 259 -38.09 1.11 -6.15
CA ARG A 259 -38.20 1.26 -4.69
C ARG A 259 -36.89 1.27 -3.93
N LEU A 260 -35.79 0.90 -4.57
CA LEU A 260 -34.46 0.75 -3.95
C LEU A 260 -33.47 1.82 -4.41
N VAL A 261 -33.92 2.85 -5.15
CA VAL A 261 -33.04 3.95 -5.54
C VAL A 261 -32.71 4.76 -4.29
N PRO A 262 -31.45 4.82 -3.86
CA PRO A 262 -31.06 5.64 -2.71
C PRO A 262 -31.09 7.13 -3.07
N ASP A 263 -31.45 7.95 -2.09
CA ASP A 263 -31.41 9.41 -2.22
C ASP A 263 -29.95 9.93 -2.21
N LYS A 264 -29.07 9.21 -1.52
CA LYS A 264 -27.66 9.56 -1.37
C LYS A 264 -26.78 8.32 -1.24
N ILE A 265 -25.60 8.37 -1.84
CA ILE A 265 -24.62 7.29 -1.79
C ILE A 265 -23.28 7.81 -1.27
N TYR A 266 -22.72 7.09 -0.31
CA TYR A 266 -21.35 7.25 0.12
C TYR A 266 -20.52 6.05 -0.35
N SER A 267 -19.44 6.33 -1.06
CA SER A 267 -18.54 5.29 -1.56
C SER A 267 -17.19 5.37 -0.84
N PHE A 268 -16.78 4.24 -0.28
CA PHE A 268 -15.42 3.99 0.20
C PHE A 268 -14.52 3.41 -0.91
N ASN A 269 -15.09 3.13 -2.10
CA ASN A 269 -14.31 2.64 -3.24
C ASN A 269 -13.65 3.80 -3.96
N TYR A 270 -12.46 3.55 -4.48
CA TYR A 270 -11.77 4.46 -5.39
C TYR A 270 -12.31 4.38 -6.83
N THR A 271 -13.07 3.31 -7.15
CA THR A 271 -13.68 3.08 -8.46
C THR A 271 -15.01 3.80 -8.59
N ASN A 272 -15.37 4.13 -9.82
CA ASN A 272 -16.67 4.74 -10.11
C ASN A 272 -17.74 3.71 -10.55
N THR A 273 -17.56 2.45 -10.15
CA THR A 273 -18.41 1.32 -10.56
C THR A 273 -19.88 1.58 -10.33
N TYR A 274 -20.25 2.02 -9.13
CA TYR A 274 -21.66 2.32 -8.82
C TYR A 274 -22.24 3.39 -9.74
N GLN A 275 -21.54 4.51 -9.94
CA GLN A 275 -22.01 5.63 -10.76
C GLN A 275 -22.16 5.26 -12.26
N ARG A 276 -21.34 4.31 -12.74
CA ARG A 276 -21.45 3.82 -14.14
C ARG A 276 -22.64 2.91 -14.33
N ILE A 277 -22.95 2.10 -13.34
CA ILE A 277 -24.11 1.21 -13.34
C ILE A 277 -25.42 2.02 -13.14
N HIS A 278 -25.37 3.03 -12.25
CA HIS A 278 -26.52 3.86 -11.83
C HIS A 278 -26.22 5.34 -12.08
N LYS A 279 -26.45 5.80 -13.32
CA LYS A 279 -26.03 7.13 -13.80
C LYS A 279 -26.75 8.32 -13.14
N GLU A 280 -27.89 8.10 -12.53
CA GLU A 280 -28.79 9.17 -12.07
C GLU A 280 -28.54 9.58 -10.60
N VAL A 281 -27.73 8.86 -9.86
CA VAL A 281 -27.53 9.10 -8.43
C VAL A 281 -26.19 9.75 -8.15
N ILE A 282 -26.20 10.78 -7.29
CA ILE A 282 -24.97 11.46 -6.85
C ILE A 282 -24.22 10.56 -5.86
N VAL A 283 -22.96 10.26 -6.17
CA VAL A 283 -22.08 9.48 -5.32
C VAL A 283 -21.03 10.40 -4.68
N GLU A 284 -20.95 10.39 -3.36
CA GLU A 284 -19.87 11.04 -2.60
C GLU A 284 -18.77 10.01 -2.29
N TYR A 285 -17.56 10.28 -2.78
CA TYR A 285 -16.39 9.42 -2.60
C TYR A 285 -15.61 9.88 -1.37
N LEU A 286 -15.61 9.06 -0.30
CA LEU A 286 -15.05 9.44 1.00
C LEU A 286 -13.50 9.36 1.03
N HIS A 287 -12.91 8.47 0.23
CA HIS A 287 -11.45 8.31 0.13
C HIS A 287 -10.86 8.90 -1.17
N GLY A 288 -11.64 9.66 -1.92
CA GLY A 288 -11.26 10.13 -3.25
C GLY A 288 -11.68 9.14 -4.34
N ARG A 289 -11.29 9.43 -5.57
CA ARG A 289 -11.66 8.67 -6.76
C ARG A 289 -10.46 8.53 -7.70
N ALA A 290 -10.29 7.37 -8.33
CA ALA A 290 -9.37 7.20 -9.45
C ALA A 290 -9.68 8.26 -10.53
N ASN A 291 -8.68 8.84 -11.15
CA ASN A 291 -8.76 9.98 -12.10
C ASN A 291 -9.18 11.35 -11.49
N SER A 292 -9.34 11.45 -10.19
CA SER A 292 -9.43 12.74 -9.49
C SER A 292 -8.39 12.71 -8.39
N ASN A 293 -7.68 13.80 -8.13
CA ASN A 293 -6.64 13.87 -7.10
C ASN A 293 -6.99 13.01 -5.88
N MET A 294 -6.46 11.77 -5.84
CA MET A 294 -6.63 10.88 -4.69
C MET A 294 -6.01 11.60 -3.50
N ARG A 295 -6.84 12.05 -2.56
CA ARG A 295 -6.35 12.64 -1.32
C ARG A 295 -6.04 11.51 -0.36
N CYS A 296 -4.77 11.34 -0.10
CA CYS A 296 -4.29 10.43 0.93
C CYS A 296 -4.30 11.03 2.33
N ASP A 297 -5.33 11.85 2.61
CA ASP A 297 -5.42 12.55 3.89
C ASP A 297 -5.50 11.57 5.08
N SER A 298 -6.08 10.39 4.90
CA SER A 298 -6.14 9.34 5.92
C SER A 298 -4.76 8.73 6.22
N PHE A 299 -3.93 8.48 5.20
CA PHE A 299 -2.59 7.93 5.38
C PHE A 299 -1.60 9.00 5.89
N LYS A 300 -1.74 10.25 5.42
CA LYS A 300 -0.93 11.38 5.92
C LYS A 300 -1.26 11.71 7.37
N SER A 301 -2.50 11.57 7.81
CA SER A 301 -2.87 11.78 9.21
C SER A 301 -2.26 10.72 10.14
N LEU A 302 -2.12 9.47 9.72
CA LEU A 302 -1.40 8.44 10.48
C LEU A 302 0.09 8.81 10.70
N MET A 303 0.73 9.45 9.72
CA MET A 303 2.11 9.92 9.86
C MET A 303 2.25 11.21 10.68
N ILE A 304 1.21 12.07 10.70
CA ILE A 304 1.22 13.33 11.45
C ILE A 304 0.99 13.11 12.96
N ILE A 305 0.24 12.07 13.34
CA ILE A 305 -0.05 11.74 14.75
C ILE A 305 1.22 11.30 15.50
N ASN A 306 2.28 10.91 14.80
CA ASN A 306 3.56 10.48 15.37
C ASN A 306 4.66 11.57 15.30
N LYS A 307 4.29 12.85 15.07
CA LYS A 307 5.13 14.02 15.27
C LYS A 307 4.81 14.62 16.64
#